data_1a020fb43deb4a49792c9ba2f7843cfb
#
_entry.id   1a020fb43deb4a49792c9ba2f7843cfb
#
_cell.length_a   1.000
_cell.length_b   1.000
_cell.length_c   1.000
_cell.angle_alpha   90.00
_cell.angle_beta   90.00
_cell.angle_gamma   90.00
#
_symmetry.space_group_name_H-M   'P 1'
#
loop_
_entity.id
_entity.type
_entity.pdbx_description
1 polymer ?
#
loop_
_entity_poly.entity_id
_entity_poly.type
_entity_poly.pdbx_seq_one_letter_code
_entity_poly.pdbx_strand_id
1 'polypeptide(L)'
;EKNIAKKRSSNHLKVLIDEIQRNSKIPSFIAIDEEGGKVNRLKPVYGFHETKSAKYLGDINNLDSTYYYAKKTSDLLKELGVNVNFAPVVDLAINTSNFIYNAERSFGRDSDKVYYHSRNFINAHRENDIITVLKHFPGHGSSTTDTHKEFTDVSDSWIVEELFPYHKLMLEDKVDG
;
A
#
# COMPACT_ATOMS: atom_id res chain seq x y z
N GLU A 1 -5.53 9.87 9.62
CA GLU A 1 -4.62 10.66 10.50
C GLU A 1 -5.37 11.44 11.60
N LYS A 2 -6.51 12.06 11.31
CA LYS A 2 -7.27 12.85 12.32
C LYS A 2 -7.71 12.01 13.52
N ASN A 3 -7.92 10.71 13.33
CA ASN A 3 -8.35 9.78 14.38
C ASN A 3 -7.16 9.16 15.15
N ILE A 4 -5.94 9.31 14.64
CA ILE A 4 -4.70 8.91 15.30
C ILE A 4 -4.08 10.18 15.90
N ALA A 5 -4.64 10.68 16.99
CA ALA A 5 -4.21 11.95 17.58
C ALA A 5 -2.88 11.76 18.34
N LYS A 6 -2.05 12.82 18.35
CA LYS A 6 -0.69 12.92 18.91
C LYS A 6 -0.47 12.39 20.35
N LYS A 7 -1.49 11.96 21.05
CA LYS A 7 -1.39 11.40 22.41
C LYS A 7 -2.03 10.03 22.56
N ARG A 8 -2.36 9.37 21.44
CA ARG A 8 -3.13 8.14 21.48
C ARG A 8 -2.25 6.98 21.01
N SER A 9 -1.98 6.09 21.94
CA SER A 9 -1.22 4.85 21.71
C SER A 9 -1.97 3.90 20.77
N SER A 10 -1.27 2.88 20.26
CA SER A 10 -1.85 1.73 19.54
C SER A 10 -3.10 1.18 20.25
N ASN A 11 -3.07 1.12 21.57
CA ASN A 11 -4.19 0.67 22.39
C ASN A 11 -5.47 1.50 22.17
N HIS A 12 -5.38 2.83 22.01
CA HIS A 12 -6.58 3.63 21.77
C HIS A 12 -7.21 3.33 20.40
N LEU A 13 -6.39 3.17 19.36
CA LEU A 13 -6.89 2.82 18.02
C LEU A 13 -7.54 1.43 18.04
N LYS A 14 -6.92 0.46 18.71
CA LYS A 14 -7.49 -0.86 18.89
C LYS A 14 -8.84 -0.81 19.61
N VAL A 15 -8.94 -0.10 20.73
CA VAL A 15 -10.22 0.05 21.47
C VAL A 15 -11.31 0.65 20.60
N LEU A 16 -10.98 1.67 19.78
CA LEU A 16 -11.93 2.28 18.86
C LEU A 16 -12.42 1.28 17.80
N ILE A 17 -11.51 0.50 17.21
CA ILE A 17 -11.86 -0.51 16.22
C ILE A 17 -12.71 -1.62 16.84
N ASP A 18 -12.33 -2.11 18.02
CA ASP A 18 -13.10 -3.13 18.77
C ASP A 18 -14.51 -2.61 19.11
N GLU A 19 -14.67 -1.32 19.42
CA GLU A 19 -15.98 -0.71 19.67
C GLU A 19 -16.83 -0.65 18.40
N ILE A 20 -16.23 -0.25 17.26
CA ILE A 20 -16.92 -0.27 15.96
C ILE A 20 -17.41 -1.68 15.64
N GLN A 21 -16.55 -2.69 15.75
CA GLN A 21 -16.90 -4.06 15.44
C GLN A 21 -18.00 -4.60 16.35
N ARG A 22 -17.94 -4.33 17.66
CA ARG A 22 -18.96 -4.78 18.63
C ARG A 22 -20.34 -4.17 18.37
N ASN A 23 -20.39 -2.94 17.85
CA ASN A 23 -21.66 -2.27 17.55
C ASN A 23 -22.18 -2.53 16.13
N SER A 24 -21.40 -3.20 15.30
CA SER A 24 -21.77 -3.55 13.92
C SER A 24 -22.54 -4.88 13.89
N LYS A 25 -23.71 -4.90 13.22
CA LYS A 25 -24.47 -6.13 13.02
C LYS A 25 -23.79 -7.12 12.06
N ILE A 26 -23.00 -6.59 11.12
CA ILE A 26 -22.18 -7.33 10.16
C ILE A 26 -20.75 -6.85 10.38
N PRO A 27 -19.75 -7.73 10.41
CA PRO A 27 -18.34 -7.33 10.54
C PRO A 27 -17.96 -6.27 9.52
N SER A 28 -17.42 -5.16 10.00
CA SER A 28 -17.07 -4.01 9.15
C SER A 28 -15.70 -4.18 8.51
N PHE A 29 -15.55 -3.71 7.27
CA PHE A 29 -14.24 -3.46 6.71
C PHE A 29 -13.60 -2.25 7.39
N ILE A 30 -12.47 -2.46 8.03
CA ILE A 30 -11.65 -1.41 8.63
C ILE A 30 -10.42 -1.25 7.74
N ALA A 31 -10.39 -0.16 6.99
CA ALA A 31 -9.40 0.06 5.95
C ALA A 31 -8.39 1.17 6.30
N ILE A 32 -7.19 1.04 5.76
CA ILE A 32 -6.10 2.00 5.93
C ILE A 32 -5.25 2.10 4.65
N ASP A 33 -4.61 3.26 4.43
CA ASP A 33 -3.51 3.42 3.49
C ASP A 33 -2.19 3.28 4.25
N GLU A 34 -1.65 2.09 4.34
CA GLU A 34 -0.38 1.81 5.00
C GLU A 34 0.60 1.21 3.98
N GLU A 35 1.07 2.07 3.06
CA GLU A 35 2.01 1.70 1.99
C GLU A 35 3.43 1.55 2.51
N GLY A 36 3.74 2.27 3.57
CA GLY A 36 5.09 2.46 4.10
C GLY A 36 5.74 3.78 3.64
N GLY A 37 6.89 4.09 4.23
CA GLY A 37 7.64 5.30 3.91
C GLY A 37 6.83 6.59 4.14
N LYS A 38 6.66 7.39 3.08
CA LYS A 38 5.95 8.69 3.16
C LYS A 38 4.43 8.53 3.27
N VAL A 39 3.86 7.44 2.76
CA VAL A 39 2.42 7.14 2.88
C VAL A 39 2.24 6.11 3.98
N ASN A 40 2.29 6.61 5.19
CA ASN A 40 2.20 5.87 6.44
C ASN A 40 1.29 6.65 7.40
N ARG A 41 0.25 5.99 7.93
CA ARG A 41 -0.67 6.55 8.93
C ARG A 41 -0.23 6.21 10.35
N LEU A 42 0.38 5.02 10.51
CA LEU A 42 0.87 4.49 11.79
C LEU A 42 2.31 4.93 12.01
N LYS A 43 2.50 6.24 12.27
CA LYS A 43 3.82 6.87 12.32
C LYS A 43 4.57 6.59 13.64
N PRO A 44 5.92 6.51 13.61
CA PRO A 44 6.72 6.36 14.82
C PRO A 44 6.45 7.42 15.88
N VAL A 45 6.12 8.67 15.49
CA VAL A 45 5.74 9.74 16.42
C VAL A 45 4.50 9.42 17.27
N TYR A 46 3.71 8.43 16.85
CA TYR A 46 2.54 7.92 17.59
C TYR A 46 2.83 6.61 18.34
N GLY A 47 4.08 6.16 18.35
CA GLY A 47 4.51 4.94 19.03
C GLY A 47 4.51 3.67 18.16
N PHE A 48 4.33 3.81 16.86
CA PHE A 48 4.39 2.67 15.93
C PHE A 48 5.82 2.47 15.39
N HIS A 49 6.09 1.32 14.78
CA HIS A 49 7.41 1.05 14.20
C HIS A 49 7.61 1.83 12.89
N GLU A 50 8.88 2.04 12.53
CA GLU A 50 9.26 2.62 11.25
C GLU A 50 9.00 1.63 10.11
N THR A 51 8.44 2.14 9.00
CA THR A 51 8.24 1.43 7.74
C THR A 51 9.21 1.92 6.67
N LYS A 52 9.41 1.17 5.60
CA LYS A 52 10.24 1.57 4.46
C LYS A 52 9.37 1.88 3.25
N SER A 53 9.81 2.83 2.41
CA SER A 53 9.12 3.17 1.16
C SER A 53 9.25 2.05 0.13
N ALA A 54 8.29 1.95 -0.80
CA ALA A 54 8.38 1.03 -1.93
C ALA A 54 9.65 1.28 -2.75
N LYS A 55 10.01 2.56 -2.97
CA LYS A 55 11.25 2.92 -3.66
C LYS A 55 12.48 2.35 -2.96
N TYR A 56 12.59 2.51 -1.64
CA TYR A 56 13.73 1.95 -0.87
C TYR A 56 13.82 0.44 -1.06
N LEU A 57 12.71 -0.28 -0.95
CA LEU A 57 12.67 -1.73 -1.11
C LEU A 57 12.99 -2.16 -2.54
N GLY A 58 12.49 -1.44 -3.54
CA GLY A 58 12.81 -1.65 -4.94
C GLY A 58 14.28 -1.34 -5.29
N ASP A 59 14.88 -0.32 -4.68
CA ASP A 59 16.29 0.03 -4.90
C ASP A 59 17.25 -1.03 -4.35
N ILE A 60 16.99 -1.57 -3.14
CA ILE A 60 17.78 -2.69 -2.61
C ILE A 60 17.49 -4.00 -3.33
N ASN A 61 16.35 -4.11 -4.02
CA ASN A 61 15.92 -5.25 -4.82
C ASN A 61 16.08 -6.61 -4.13
N ASN A 62 15.72 -6.67 -2.84
CA ASN A 62 15.73 -7.87 -2.04
C ASN A 62 14.31 -8.23 -1.61
N LEU A 63 13.78 -9.32 -2.14
CA LEU A 63 12.41 -9.76 -1.93
C LEU A 63 12.12 -10.18 -0.48
N ASP A 64 13.12 -10.76 0.21
CA ASP A 64 12.99 -11.14 1.62
C ASP A 64 12.85 -9.89 2.50
N SER A 65 13.55 -8.80 2.15
CA SER A 65 13.38 -7.51 2.82
C SER A 65 11.98 -6.95 2.63
N THR A 66 11.43 -7.04 1.42
CA THR A 66 10.06 -6.60 1.16
C THR A 66 9.06 -7.41 1.96
N TYR A 67 9.19 -8.73 1.95
CA TYR A 67 8.35 -9.62 2.76
C TYR A 67 8.46 -9.28 4.26
N TYR A 68 9.68 -9.10 4.77
CA TYR A 68 9.92 -8.78 6.18
C TYR A 68 9.21 -7.50 6.63
N TYR A 69 9.37 -6.40 5.87
CA TYR A 69 8.72 -5.13 6.23
C TYR A 69 7.20 -5.18 6.04
N ALA A 70 6.71 -5.85 4.99
CA ALA A 70 5.29 -6.07 4.77
C ALA A 70 4.68 -6.93 5.89
N LYS A 71 5.40 -7.97 6.35
CA LYS A 71 4.95 -8.83 7.45
C LYS A 71 4.85 -8.06 8.77
N LYS A 72 5.86 -7.23 9.09
CA LYS A 72 5.77 -6.34 10.26
C LYS A 72 4.57 -5.40 10.21
N THR A 73 4.28 -4.85 9.03
CA THR A 73 3.11 -4.00 8.84
C THR A 73 1.83 -4.80 9.03
N SER A 74 1.70 -5.95 8.38
CA SER A 74 0.49 -6.77 8.46
C SER A 74 0.25 -7.34 9.88
N ASP A 75 1.31 -7.69 10.62
CA ASP A 75 1.20 -8.11 12.03
C ASP A 75 0.60 -6.99 12.89
N LEU A 76 1.08 -5.75 12.70
CA LEU A 76 0.53 -4.59 13.39
C LEU A 76 -0.92 -4.32 13.00
N LEU A 77 -1.27 -4.40 11.71
CA LEU A 77 -2.64 -4.21 11.24
C LEU A 77 -3.58 -5.26 11.85
N LYS A 78 -3.17 -6.52 11.90
CA LYS A 78 -3.92 -7.60 12.55
C LYS A 78 -4.13 -7.33 14.03
N GLU A 79 -3.07 -6.93 14.75
CA GLU A 79 -3.15 -6.57 16.18
C GLU A 79 -4.15 -5.45 16.44
N LEU A 80 -4.20 -4.45 15.58
CA LEU A 80 -5.11 -3.31 15.68
C LEU A 80 -6.54 -3.63 15.27
N GLY A 81 -6.79 -4.75 14.56
CA GLY A 81 -8.09 -5.11 14.03
C GLY A 81 -8.42 -4.48 12.66
N VAL A 82 -7.41 -3.94 11.97
CA VAL A 82 -7.52 -3.50 10.58
C VAL A 82 -7.50 -4.73 9.68
N ASN A 83 -8.45 -4.83 8.74
CA ASN A 83 -8.61 -6.00 7.88
C ASN A 83 -8.52 -5.69 6.37
N VAL A 84 -8.33 -4.42 5.99
CA VAL A 84 -8.09 -3.99 4.60
C VAL A 84 -6.93 -3.00 4.57
N ASN A 85 -5.95 -3.25 3.70
CA ASN A 85 -4.89 -2.29 3.41
C ASN A 85 -4.97 -1.86 1.94
N PHE A 86 -5.17 -0.55 1.69
CA PHE A 86 -5.10 0.02 0.35
C PHE A 86 -3.65 0.13 -0.13
N ALA A 87 -3.02 -1.02 -0.29
CA ALA A 87 -1.66 -1.26 -0.75
C ALA A 87 -1.56 -2.73 -1.26
N PRO A 88 -0.56 -3.06 -2.08
CA PRO A 88 0.57 -2.24 -2.51
C PRO A 88 0.23 -1.30 -3.67
N VAL A 89 1.10 -0.29 -3.87
CA VAL A 89 1.14 0.49 -5.11
C VAL A 89 1.90 -0.31 -6.16
N VAL A 90 1.27 -0.56 -7.30
CA VAL A 90 1.84 -1.30 -8.43
C VAL A 90 2.15 -0.40 -9.64
N ASP A 91 2.03 0.92 -9.46
CA ASP A 91 2.40 1.90 -10.48
C ASP A 91 3.89 1.83 -10.79
N LEU A 92 4.23 1.88 -12.09
CA LEU A 92 5.63 1.91 -12.55
C LEU A 92 6.22 3.32 -12.39
N ALA A 93 7.49 3.43 -12.04
CA ALA A 93 8.21 4.71 -11.95
C ALA A 93 8.61 5.23 -13.35
N ILE A 94 7.64 5.53 -14.22
CA ILE A 94 7.86 5.94 -15.62
C ILE A 94 8.24 7.42 -15.67
N ASN A 95 7.39 8.27 -15.12
CA ASN A 95 7.62 9.72 -15.11
C ASN A 95 8.22 10.16 -13.77
N THR A 96 9.46 10.61 -13.78
CA THR A 96 10.19 11.05 -12.59
C THR A 96 9.66 12.36 -11.99
N SER A 97 8.85 13.11 -12.73
CA SER A 97 8.15 14.30 -12.23
C SER A 97 6.81 13.96 -11.57
N ASN A 98 6.38 12.69 -11.66
CA ASN A 98 5.12 12.21 -11.13
C ASN A 98 5.10 12.19 -9.59
N PHE A 99 3.92 12.42 -9.01
CA PHE A 99 3.70 12.35 -7.57
C PHE A 99 4.05 10.97 -6.98
N ILE A 100 3.74 9.87 -7.69
CA ILE A 100 4.06 8.50 -7.26
C ILE A 100 5.57 8.34 -7.07
N TYR A 101 6.37 8.81 -8.05
CA TYR A 101 7.82 8.79 -7.98
C TYR A 101 8.37 9.67 -6.85
N ASN A 102 7.93 10.93 -6.77
CA ASN A 102 8.40 11.91 -5.78
C ASN A 102 8.04 11.54 -4.35
N ALA A 103 6.92 10.85 -4.16
CA ALA A 103 6.50 10.32 -2.87
C ALA A 103 7.11 8.94 -2.55
N GLU A 104 7.99 8.40 -3.40
CA GLU A 104 8.69 7.12 -3.20
C GLU A 104 7.74 5.91 -3.12
N ARG A 105 6.62 5.97 -3.83
CA ARG A 105 5.53 4.99 -3.72
C ARG A 105 5.66 3.79 -4.67
N SER A 106 6.57 3.84 -5.66
CA SER A 106 6.79 2.77 -6.63
C SER A 106 8.03 1.93 -6.30
N PHE A 107 7.96 0.63 -6.51
CA PHE A 107 9.11 -0.28 -6.41
C PHE A 107 10.13 -0.10 -7.55
N GLY A 108 9.78 0.61 -8.64
CA GLY A 108 10.67 0.93 -9.73
C GLY A 108 9.97 1.03 -11.08
N ARG A 109 10.78 1.16 -12.14
CA ARG A 109 10.28 1.26 -13.52
C ARG A 109 10.03 -0.12 -14.15
N ASP A 110 10.80 -1.11 -13.76
CA ASP A 110 10.73 -2.47 -14.29
C ASP A 110 9.45 -3.16 -13.78
N SER A 111 8.59 -3.58 -14.69
CA SER A 111 7.29 -4.17 -14.38
C SER A 111 7.40 -5.54 -13.69
N ASP A 112 8.43 -6.35 -14.00
CA ASP A 112 8.69 -7.60 -13.31
C ASP A 112 9.13 -7.36 -11.87
N LYS A 113 10.01 -6.36 -11.64
CA LYS A 113 10.40 -5.96 -10.29
C LYS A 113 9.19 -5.54 -9.47
N VAL A 114 8.35 -4.66 -10.01
CA VAL A 114 7.12 -4.20 -9.32
C VAL A 114 6.21 -5.38 -8.99
N TYR A 115 6.01 -6.30 -9.94
CA TYR A 115 5.22 -7.51 -9.71
C TYR A 115 5.79 -8.37 -8.58
N TYR A 116 7.11 -8.71 -8.59
CA TYR A 116 7.68 -9.58 -7.56
C TYR A 116 7.64 -8.96 -6.16
N HIS A 117 7.93 -7.67 -6.02
CA HIS A 117 7.82 -6.97 -4.75
C HIS A 117 6.38 -6.90 -4.25
N SER A 118 5.43 -6.57 -5.13
CA SER A 118 4.00 -6.53 -4.78
C SER A 118 3.47 -7.88 -4.37
N ARG A 119 3.86 -8.96 -5.06
CA ARG A 119 3.51 -10.34 -4.71
C ARG A 119 3.97 -10.70 -3.29
N ASN A 120 5.20 -10.33 -2.92
CA ASN A 120 5.72 -10.60 -1.58
C ASN A 120 5.00 -9.77 -0.51
N PHE A 121 4.65 -8.51 -0.82
CA PHE A 121 3.83 -7.67 0.04
C PHE A 121 2.45 -8.30 0.29
N ILE A 122 1.77 -8.76 -0.76
CA ILE A 122 0.45 -9.41 -0.70
C ILE A 122 0.52 -10.70 0.12
N ASN A 123 1.52 -11.55 -0.15
CA ASN A 123 1.70 -12.81 0.59
C ASN A 123 1.81 -12.57 2.10
N ALA A 124 2.62 -11.58 2.52
CA ALA A 124 2.77 -11.22 3.92
C ALA A 124 1.46 -10.73 4.57
N HIS A 125 0.60 -10.04 3.82
CA HIS A 125 -0.69 -9.56 4.31
C HIS A 125 -1.72 -10.72 4.40
N ARG A 126 -1.74 -11.60 3.42
CA ARG A 126 -2.64 -12.77 3.38
C ARG A 126 -2.41 -13.74 4.54
N GLU A 127 -1.18 -13.88 5.03
CA GLU A 127 -0.89 -14.68 6.23
C GLU A 127 -1.58 -14.16 7.50
N ASN A 128 -2.00 -12.92 7.48
CA ASN A 128 -2.73 -12.28 8.57
C ASN A 128 -4.22 -12.05 8.23
N ASP A 129 -4.74 -12.64 7.16
CA ASP A 129 -6.11 -12.45 6.65
C ASP A 129 -6.44 -10.98 6.36
N ILE A 130 -5.46 -10.19 5.90
CA ILE A 130 -5.65 -8.81 5.53
C ILE A 130 -5.83 -8.72 4.02
N ILE A 131 -6.95 -8.18 3.61
CA ILE A 131 -7.29 -7.87 2.23
C ILE A 131 -6.34 -6.77 1.72
N THR A 132 -5.74 -7.01 0.56
CA THR A 132 -4.90 -6.02 -0.12
C THR A 132 -5.63 -5.45 -1.34
N VAL A 133 -5.44 -4.17 -1.60
CA VAL A 133 -6.05 -3.48 -2.73
C VAL A 133 -4.97 -2.84 -3.59
N LEU A 134 -4.86 -3.33 -4.84
CA LEU A 134 -3.88 -2.83 -5.80
C LEU A 134 -4.26 -1.43 -6.28
N LYS A 135 -3.27 -0.56 -6.44
CA LYS A 135 -3.51 0.82 -6.90
C LYS A 135 -2.32 1.37 -7.69
N HIS A 136 -2.59 2.30 -8.64
CA HIS A 136 -3.87 2.94 -8.98
C HIS A 136 -4.29 2.51 -10.39
N PHE A 137 -5.15 1.54 -10.49
CA PHE A 137 -5.58 1.02 -11.79
C PHE A 137 -6.09 2.14 -12.72
N PRO A 138 -5.74 2.12 -14.01
CA PRO A 138 -4.96 1.11 -14.75
C PRO A 138 -3.45 1.36 -14.79
N GLY A 139 -2.89 2.17 -13.91
CA GLY A 139 -1.51 2.62 -13.83
C GLY A 139 -1.42 4.15 -13.81
N HIS A 140 -0.73 4.69 -12.81
CA HIS A 140 -0.58 6.13 -12.59
C HIS A 140 0.85 6.62 -12.85
N GLY A 141 1.76 5.70 -13.21
CA GLY A 141 3.19 6.00 -13.28
C GLY A 141 3.60 6.93 -14.42
N SER A 142 2.86 6.93 -15.51
CA SER A 142 3.06 7.83 -16.67
C SER A 142 2.38 9.19 -16.54
N SER A 143 1.48 9.37 -15.58
CA SER A 143 0.77 10.63 -15.35
C SER A 143 1.74 11.80 -15.13
N THR A 144 1.37 13.00 -15.61
CA THR A 144 2.16 14.22 -15.49
C THR A 144 1.79 15.06 -14.28
N THR A 145 0.60 14.84 -13.71
CA THR A 145 0.06 15.67 -12.62
C THR A 145 -0.52 14.82 -11.50
N ASP A 146 -0.83 15.46 -10.38
CA ASP A 146 -1.51 14.86 -9.23
C ASP A 146 -3.02 14.94 -9.44
N THR A 147 -3.66 13.79 -9.69
CA THR A 147 -5.11 13.68 -9.93
C THR A 147 -5.98 14.15 -8.76
N HIS A 148 -5.40 14.35 -7.56
CA HIS A 148 -6.12 14.98 -6.45
C HIS A 148 -6.28 16.50 -6.61
N LYS A 149 -5.50 17.11 -7.51
CA LYS A 149 -5.48 18.56 -7.71
C LYS A 149 -6.18 18.98 -8.98
N GLU A 150 -6.05 18.18 -10.04
CA GLU A 150 -6.60 18.50 -11.35
C GLU A 150 -6.88 17.24 -12.18
N PHE A 151 -7.74 17.38 -13.18
CA PHE A 151 -7.95 16.32 -14.16
C PHE A 151 -6.67 16.15 -15.00
N THR A 152 -6.23 14.90 -15.12
CA THR A 152 -5.04 14.56 -15.92
C THR A 152 -5.45 13.64 -17.06
N ASP A 153 -5.30 14.11 -18.28
CA ASP A 153 -5.42 13.27 -19.48
C ASP A 153 -4.11 12.50 -19.69
N VAL A 154 -4.19 11.19 -19.72
CA VAL A 154 -3.06 10.28 -19.93
C VAL A 154 -3.13 9.55 -21.26
N SER A 155 -4.05 9.94 -22.18
CA SER A 155 -4.30 9.26 -23.45
C SER A 155 -3.02 9.10 -24.29
N ASP A 156 -2.13 10.09 -24.26
CA ASP A 156 -0.90 10.09 -25.05
C ASP A 156 0.35 9.61 -24.26
N SER A 157 0.25 9.48 -22.93
CA SER A 157 1.40 9.15 -22.07
C SER A 157 1.34 7.77 -21.44
N TRP A 158 0.12 7.21 -21.26
CA TRP A 158 -0.08 5.90 -20.67
C TRP A 158 0.43 4.79 -21.59
N ILE A 159 1.08 3.80 -21.01
CA ILE A 159 1.64 2.66 -21.73
C ILE A 159 1.09 1.34 -21.20
N VAL A 160 0.92 0.37 -22.08
CA VAL A 160 0.32 -0.93 -21.75
C VAL A 160 1.12 -1.72 -20.71
N GLU A 161 2.41 -1.47 -20.57
CA GLU A 161 3.28 -2.07 -19.56
C GLU A 161 2.81 -1.77 -18.14
N GLU A 162 2.06 -0.70 -17.91
CA GLU A 162 1.49 -0.37 -16.60
C GLU A 162 0.43 -1.39 -16.14
N LEU A 163 -0.19 -2.12 -17.07
CA LEU A 163 -1.10 -3.24 -16.74
C LEU A 163 -0.40 -4.54 -16.38
N PHE A 164 0.88 -4.67 -16.69
CA PHE A 164 1.59 -5.94 -16.55
C PHE A 164 1.62 -6.47 -15.10
N PRO A 165 1.93 -5.67 -14.07
CA PRO A 165 1.87 -6.15 -12.68
C PRO A 165 0.47 -6.63 -12.28
N TYR A 166 -0.58 -5.92 -12.68
CA TYR A 166 -1.97 -6.32 -12.42
C TYR A 166 -2.29 -7.67 -13.07
N HIS A 167 -1.97 -7.80 -14.36
CA HIS A 167 -2.24 -9.02 -15.12
C HIS A 167 -1.55 -10.24 -14.49
N LYS A 168 -0.26 -10.13 -14.13
CA LYS A 168 0.46 -11.23 -13.48
C LYS A 168 -0.09 -11.60 -12.11
N LEU A 169 -0.42 -10.59 -11.29
CA LEU A 169 -1.01 -10.83 -9.97
C LEU A 169 -2.39 -11.48 -10.06
N MET A 170 -3.20 -11.10 -11.05
CA MET A 170 -4.51 -11.71 -11.30
C MET A 170 -4.37 -13.18 -11.72
N LEU A 171 -3.41 -13.51 -12.60
CA LEU A 171 -3.16 -14.90 -13.02
C LEU A 171 -2.72 -15.82 -11.87
N GLU A 172 -2.11 -15.27 -10.83
CA GLU A 172 -1.71 -16.02 -9.62
C GLU A 172 -2.76 -15.97 -8.50
N ASP A 173 -3.96 -15.45 -8.76
CA ASP A 173 -5.00 -15.26 -7.74
C ASP A 173 -4.49 -14.44 -6.53
N LYS A 174 -3.76 -13.35 -6.83
CA LYS A 174 -3.16 -12.46 -5.82
C LYS A 174 -3.88 -11.12 -5.70
N VAL A 175 -5.04 -10.97 -6.33
CA VAL A 175 -5.81 -9.72 -6.30
C VAL A 175 -7.05 -9.92 -5.44
N ASP A 176 -7.14 -9.16 -4.35
CA ASP A 176 -8.31 -9.14 -3.48
C ASP A 176 -9.23 -7.94 -3.84
N GLY A 177 -8.63 -6.85 -4.36
CA GLY A 177 -9.35 -5.65 -4.80
C GLY A 177 -8.46 -4.68 -5.57
#